data_556ccabbc4a64da7d96030210e54f70e
#
_entry.id   556ccabbc4a64da7d96030210e54f70e
#
_cell.length_a   1.000
_cell.length_b   1.000
_cell.length_c   1.000
_cell.angle_alpha   90.00
_cell.angle_beta   90.00
_cell.angle_gamma   90.00
#
_symmetry.space_group_name_H-M   'P 1'
#
loop_
_entity.id
_entity.type
_entity.pdbx_description
1 polymer ?
#
loop_
_entity_poly.entity_id
_entity_poly.type
_entity_poly.pdbx_seq_one_letter_code
_entity_poly.pdbx_strand_id
1 'polypeptide(L)'
;MSWRHQLARQRAAAVASLIQGAWHFAERAGTITAESAAGRRFAAFGPGSLMAFPTGSVYGERWIEVGAATMLAANVTLCAGLAPGHDLGPSPVLRLGNRCVIGRGSHIVAHHSIEIGDDVYTGPYVYITDQNHSYEDPDTPIGAQWPVNAAVSIGAGTWLGTGAVILPGSMIGRNVVVAAGAVVRGKVPDRCVVAGVPARVVREYVSGAGWIRAPGGTSGPAEPDAAG
;
A
#
# COMPACT_ATOMS: atom_id res chain seq x y z
N MET A 1 -29.20 -41.58 12.61
CA MET A 1 -28.89 -40.59 11.52
C MET A 1 -29.00 -41.38 10.20
N SER A 2 -29.87 -40.95 9.27
CA SER A 2 -30.15 -41.76 8.07
C SER A 2 -28.94 -41.70 7.11
N TRP A 3 -28.71 -42.80 6.37
CA TRP A 3 -27.67 -42.93 5.35
C TRP A 3 -27.71 -41.80 4.29
N ARG A 4 -28.89 -41.26 4.00
CA ARG A 4 -29.07 -40.09 3.11
C ARG A 4 -28.37 -38.84 3.65
N HIS A 5 -28.43 -38.58 4.95
CA HIS A 5 -27.72 -37.45 5.57
C HIS A 5 -26.20 -37.64 5.53
N GLN A 6 -25.73 -38.88 5.66
CA GLN A 6 -24.31 -39.17 5.59
C GLN A 6 -23.74 -39.00 4.18
N LEU A 7 -24.48 -39.48 3.16
CA LEU A 7 -24.14 -39.23 1.75
C LEU A 7 -24.17 -37.74 1.36
N ALA A 8 -25.16 -37.01 1.83
CA ALA A 8 -25.23 -35.54 1.58
C ALA A 8 -24.03 -34.82 2.18
N ARG A 9 -23.60 -35.15 3.40
CA ARG A 9 -22.41 -34.60 4.05
C ARG A 9 -21.12 -34.95 3.28
N GLN A 10 -20.97 -36.18 2.84
CA GLN A 10 -19.79 -36.57 2.06
C GLN A 10 -19.72 -35.86 0.71
N ARG A 11 -20.84 -35.67 0.03
CA ARG A 11 -20.90 -34.90 -1.22
C ARG A 11 -20.56 -33.44 -0.99
N ALA A 12 -21.09 -32.83 0.05
CA ALA A 12 -20.78 -31.44 0.42
C ALA A 12 -19.29 -31.26 0.75
N ALA A 13 -18.70 -32.19 1.50
CA ALA A 13 -17.27 -32.16 1.82
C ALA A 13 -16.39 -32.30 0.55
N ALA A 14 -16.77 -33.22 -0.37
CA ALA A 14 -16.04 -33.37 -1.63
C ALA A 14 -16.11 -32.10 -2.51
N VAL A 15 -17.28 -31.47 -2.61
CA VAL A 15 -17.45 -30.22 -3.35
C VAL A 15 -16.64 -29.11 -2.70
N ALA A 16 -16.66 -28.98 -1.37
CA ALA A 16 -15.86 -27.98 -0.65
C ALA A 16 -14.36 -28.17 -0.91
N SER A 17 -13.87 -29.42 -0.87
CA SER A 17 -12.45 -29.72 -1.17
C SER A 17 -12.06 -29.37 -2.59
N LEU A 18 -12.93 -29.62 -3.58
CA LEU A 18 -12.71 -29.24 -4.97
C LEU A 18 -12.63 -27.73 -5.14
N ILE A 19 -13.55 -26.97 -4.53
CA ILE A 19 -13.56 -25.50 -4.58
C ILE A 19 -12.29 -24.94 -3.94
N GLN A 20 -11.92 -25.43 -2.74
CA GLN A 20 -10.71 -25.00 -2.05
C GLN A 20 -9.44 -25.34 -2.85
N GLY A 21 -9.37 -26.53 -3.42
CA GLY A 21 -8.26 -26.95 -4.28
C GLY A 21 -8.12 -26.08 -5.53
N ALA A 22 -9.24 -25.81 -6.21
CA ALA A 22 -9.27 -24.92 -7.37
C ALA A 22 -8.86 -23.48 -7.00
N TRP A 23 -9.31 -22.99 -5.85
CA TRP A 23 -8.93 -21.67 -5.36
C TRP A 23 -7.43 -21.58 -5.08
N HIS A 24 -6.86 -22.53 -4.34
CA HIS A 24 -5.41 -22.56 -4.07
C HIS A 24 -4.57 -22.73 -5.35
N PHE A 25 -5.09 -23.45 -6.34
CA PHE A 25 -4.45 -23.50 -7.65
C PHE A 25 -4.46 -22.12 -8.32
N ALA A 26 -5.61 -21.45 -8.34
CA ALA A 26 -5.74 -20.12 -8.91
C ALA A 26 -4.83 -19.09 -8.20
N GLU A 27 -4.77 -19.13 -6.86
CA GLU A 27 -3.86 -18.27 -6.09
C GLU A 27 -2.40 -18.45 -6.52
N ARG A 28 -1.92 -19.69 -6.61
CA ARG A 28 -0.54 -19.96 -7.03
C ARG A 28 -0.29 -19.60 -8.49
N ALA A 29 -1.19 -19.97 -9.37
CA ALA A 29 -1.04 -19.75 -10.81
C ALA A 29 -1.19 -18.27 -11.20
N GLY A 30 -2.02 -17.51 -10.45
CA GLY A 30 -2.26 -16.10 -10.69
C GLY A 30 -1.29 -15.15 -9.98
N THR A 31 -0.43 -15.66 -9.09
CA THR A 31 0.60 -14.85 -8.42
C THR A 31 1.59 -14.30 -9.45
N ILE A 32 1.83 -12.99 -9.40
CA ILE A 32 2.82 -12.32 -10.25
C ILE A 32 4.19 -12.41 -9.56
N THR A 33 5.20 -12.87 -10.29
CA THR A 33 6.62 -12.91 -9.87
C THR A 33 7.50 -12.30 -10.95
N ALA A 34 8.78 -12.08 -10.66
CA ALA A 34 9.73 -11.56 -11.64
C ALA A 34 9.81 -12.42 -12.93
N GLU A 35 9.65 -13.74 -12.79
CA GLU A 35 9.73 -14.72 -13.89
C GLU A 35 8.41 -14.85 -14.66
N SER A 36 7.30 -14.40 -14.09
CA SER A 36 5.99 -14.50 -14.73
C SER A 36 5.86 -13.58 -15.94
N ALA A 37 5.01 -13.93 -16.90
CA ALA A 37 4.72 -13.08 -18.05
C ALA A 37 4.16 -11.71 -17.63
N ALA A 38 3.36 -11.66 -16.56
CA ALA A 38 2.83 -10.43 -16.01
C ALA A 38 3.94 -9.59 -15.34
N GLY A 39 4.86 -10.20 -14.59
CA GLY A 39 5.96 -9.50 -13.95
C GLY A 39 6.92 -8.82 -14.95
N ARG A 40 7.13 -9.45 -16.12
CA ARG A 40 7.96 -8.86 -17.19
C ARG A 40 7.36 -7.63 -17.87
N ARG A 41 6.12 -7.26 -17.57
CA ARG A 41 5.49 -6.03 -18.09
C ARG A 41 5.86 -4.80 -17.26
N PHE A 42 6.31 -5.01 -16.02
CA PHE A 42 6.76 -3.93 -15.14
C PHE A 42 8.10 -3.35 -15.64
N ALA A 43 8.34 -2.08 -15.34
CA ALA A 43 9.66 -1.48 -15.60
C ALA A 43 10.77 -2.27 -14.91
N ALA A 44 10.52 -2.70 -13.68
CA ALA A 44 11.32 -3.69 -12.95
C ALA A 44 10.44 -4.44 -11.97
N PHE A 45 10.68 -5.76 -11.83
CA PHE A 45 10.09 -6.58 -10.78
C PHE A 45 11.20 -7.43 -10.17
N GLY A 46 11.66 -7.04 -8.98
CA GLY A 46 12.86 -7.58 -8.35
C GLY A 46 12.76 -9.07 -7.99
N PRO A 47 13.89 -9.78 -7.94
CA PRO A 47 13.93 -11.19 -7.59
C PRO A 47 13.40 -11.43 -6.18
N GLY A 48 12.68 -12.54 -6.01
CA GLY A 48 12.06 -12.91 -4.74
C GLY A 48 10.82 -12.08 -4.37
N SER A 49 10.42 -11.14 -5.21
CA SER A 49 9.19 -10.37 -5.03
C SER A 49 7.99 -11.10 -5.61
N LEU A 50 6.84 -10.84 -5.01
CA LEU A 50 5.57 -11.40 -5.47
C LEU A 50 4.41 -10.43 -5.27
N MET A 51 3.41 -10.54 -6.15
CA MET A 51 2.11 -9.93 -5.98
C MET A 51 1.05 -11.03 -5.95
N ALA A 52 0.41 -11.18 -4.80
CA ALA A 52 -0.53 -12.27 -4.53
C ALA A 52 -1.82 -12.11 -5.34
N PHE A 53 -2.37 -13.25 -5.78
CA PHE A 53 -3.68 -13.30 -6.42
C PHE A 53 -4.81 -13.43 -5.37
N PRO A 54 -6.00 -12.87 -5.61
CA PRO A 54 -6.32 -11.97 -6.73
C PRO A 54 -5.66 -10.60 -6.57
N THR A 55 -5.21 -10.03 -7.67
CA THR A 55 -4.73 -8.65 -7.68
C THR A 55 -5.92 -7.68 -7.65
N GLY A 56 -5.70 -6.46 -7.19
CA GLY A 56 -6.55 -5.33 -7.51
C GLY A 56 -6.36 -4.88 -8.96
N SER A 57 -6.68 -3.63 -9.25
CA SER A 57 -6.36 -3.06 -10.57
C SER A 57 -4.85 -2.92 -10.74
N VAL A 58 -4.33 -3.39 -11.87
CA VAL A 58 -2.91 -3.21 -12.25
C VAL A 58 -2.87 -2.69 -13.67
N TYR A 59 -2.35 -1.49 -13.83
CA TYR A 59 -2.11 -0.92 -15.17
C TYR A 59 -0.96 0.09 -15.13
N GLY A 60 -0.37 0.35 -16.30
CA GLY A 60 0.78 1.22 -16.42
C GLY A 60 2.07 0.57 -15.89
N GLU A 61 2.18 -0.76 -15.95
CA GLU A 61 3.27 -1.55 -15.37
C GLU A 61 4.65 -1.10 -15.87
N ARG A 62 4.74 -0.64 -17.10
CA ARG A 62 6.00 -0.09 -17.67
C ARG A 62 6.54 1.14 -16.94
N TRP A 63 5.73 1.75 -16.09
CA TRP A 63 6.12 2.90 -15.24
C TRP A 63 6.15 2.56 -13.75
N ILE A 64 6.14 1.27 -13.43
CA ILE A 64 6.16 0.77 -12.04
C ILE A 64 7.41 -0.09 -11.85
N GLU A 65 8.20 0.26 -10.84
CA GLU A 65 9.33 -0.53 -10.34
C GLU A 65 8.99 -1.14 -8.99
N VAL A 66 9.22 -2.43 -8.86
CA VAL A 66 9.14 -3.18 -7.60
C VAL A 66 10.52 -3.72 -7.29
N GLY A 67 11.07 -3.37 -6.14
CA GLY A 67 12.37 -3.84 -5.66
C GLY A 67 12.38 -5.34 -5.34
N ALA A 68 13.50 -5.84 -4.86
CA ALA A 68 13.70 -7.25 -4.53
C ALA A 68 13.06 -7.63 -3.18
N ALA A 69 12.65 -8.89 -3.03
CA ALA A 69 12.06 -9.47 -1.83
C ALA A 69 10.87 -8.68 -1.27
N THR A 70 10.11 -8.00 -2.14
CA THR A 70 8.93 -7.19 -1.80
C THR A 70 7.66 -8.01 -2.01
N MET A 71 6.79 -8.01 -1.00
CA MET A 71 5.52 -8.72 -1.02
C MET A 71 4.35 -7.76 -1.14
N LEU A 72 3.54 -7.95 -2.17
CA LEU A 72 2.27 -7.26 -2.37
C LEU A 72 1.15 -8.27 -2.08
N ALA A 73 0.37 -8.04 -1.04
CA ALA A 73 -0.69 -8.96 -0.63
C ALA A 73 -1.87 -8.95 -1.61
N ALA A 74 -2.82 -9.86 -1.43
CA ALA A 74 -3.99 -9.95 -2.30
C ALA A 74 -4.81 -8.65 -2.33
N ASN A 75 -5.45 -8.39 -3.48
CA ASN A 75 -6.27 -7.20 -3.76
C ASN A 75 -5.50 -5.87 -3.70
N VAL A 76 -4.17 -5.88 -3.78
CA VAL A 76 -3.40 -4.65 -3.91
C VAL A 76 -3.59 -4.07 -5.31
N THR A 77 -3.83 -2.77 -5.38
CA THR A 77 -3.91 -1.98 -6.61
C THR A 77 -2.60 -1.24 -6.81
N LEU A 78 -2.00 -1.40 -7.99
CA LEU A 78 -0.86 -0.62 -8.46
C LEU A 78 -1.21 0.01 -9.81
N CYS A 79 -1.37 1.32 -9.84
CA CYS A 79 -1.75 2.03 -11.05
C CYS A 79 -0.77 3.17 -11.32
N ALA A 80 -0.32 3.26 -12.57
CA ALA A 80 0.43 4.39 -13.07
C ALA A 80 -0.33 5.03 -14.24
N GLY A 81 -0.67 6.32 -14.11
CA GLY A 81 -1.46 7.07 -15.06
C GLY A 81 -2.95 7.14 -14.74
N LEU A 82 -3.69 7.94 -15.53
CA LEU A 82 -5.13 8.19 -15.38
C LEU A 82 -5.99 7.00 -15.79
N ALA A 83 -5.51 6.22 -16.75
CA ALA A 83 -6.23 5.09 -17.32
C ALA A 83 -5.23 4.15 -18.02
N PRO A 84 -5.63 2.89 -18.31
CA PRO A 84 -4.85 2.00 -19.15
C PRO A 84 -4.48 2.66 -20.49
N GLY A 85 -3.21 2.58 -20.86
CA GLY A 85 -2.68 3.16 -22.12
C GLY A 85 -2.29 4.64 -22.06
N HIS A 86 -2.44 5.31 -20.92
CA HIS A 86 -1.91 6.67 -20.73
C HIS A 86 -0.37 6.64 -20.79
N ASP A 87 0.23 7.50 -21.59
CA ASP A 87 1.70 7.61 -21.71
C ASP A 87 2.24 8.63 -20.70
N LEU A 88 3.09 8.16 -19.78
CA LEU A 88 3.73 8.98 -18.75
C LEU A 88 5.18 9.35 -19.09
N GLY A 89 5.60 9.14 -20.35
CA GLY A 89 6.96 9.40 -20.80
C GLY A 89 7.92 8.23 -20.51
N PRO A 90 9.23 8.48 -20.50
CA PRO A 90 10.23 7.40 -20.51
C PRO A 90 10.55 6.81 -19.12
N SER A 91 10.21 7.49 -18.04
CA SER A 91 10.67 7.14 -16.68
C SER A 91 9.56 6.57 -15.81
N PRO A 92 9.85 5.58 -14.96
CA PRO A 92 8.93 5.11 -13.94
C PRO A 92 8.48 6.22 -12.99
N VAL A 93 7.18 6.21 -12.67
CA VAL A 93 6.54 7.18 -11.76
C VAL A 93 6.17 6.55 -10.42
N LEU A 94 6.16 5.22 -10.32
CA LEU A 94 5.94 4.50 -9.08
C LEU A 94 7.14 3.59 -8.79
N ARG A 95 7.82 3.81 -7.69
CA ARG A 95 8.95 3.00 -7.22
C ARG A 95 8.68 2.47 -5.83
N LEU A 96 8.71 1.15 -5.68
CA LEU A 96 8.71 0.46 -4.41
C LEU A 96 10.11 -0.11 -4.16
N GLY A 97 10.64 0.14 -2.99
CA GLY A 97 11.94 -0.37 -2.55
C GLY A 97 11.98 -1.87 -2.33
N ASN A 98 13.08 -2.32 -1.77
CA ASN A 98 13.32 -3.73 -1.45
C ASN A 98 12.72 -4.10 -0.09
N ARG A 99 12.38 -5.39 0.10
CA ARG A 99 11.90 -5.96 1.37
C ARG A 99 10.67 -5.26 1.93
N CYS A 100 9.86 -4.65 1.05
CA CYS A 100 8.61 -4.03 1.44
C CYS A 100 7.51 -5.08 1.61
N VAL A 101 6.56 -4.77 2.46
CA VAL A 101 5.30 -5.55 2.58
C VAL A 101 4.13 -4.60 2.43
N ILE A 102 3.37 -4.76 1.36
CA ILE A 102 2.17 -3.96 1.10
C ILE A 102 0.94 -4.79 1.48
N GLY A 103 0.22 -4.31 2.48
CA GLY A 103 -0.92 -5.00 3.06
C GLY A 103 -2.10 -5.12 2.10
N ARG A 104 -2.91 -6.14 2.34
CA ARG A 104 -4.09 -6.50 1.55
C ARG A 104 -5.00 -5.31 1.29
N GLY A 105 -5.49 -5.20 0.05
CA GLY A 105 -6.48 -4.18 -0.33
C GLY A 105 -5.94 -2.76 -0.33
N SER A 106 -4.61 -2.57 -0.25
CA SER A 106 -4.01 -1.25 -0.37
C SER A 106 -4.03 -0.76 -1.82
N HIS A 107 -4.14 0.55 -1.99
CA HIS A 107 -4.16 1.20 -3.30
C HIS A 107 -3.02 2.21 -3.41
N ILE A 108 -2.17 2.04 -4.42
CA ILE A 108 -1.09 2.96 -4.75
C ILE A 108 -1.33 3.44 -6.18
N VAL A 109 -1.64 4.73 -6.32
CA VAL A 109 -2.04 5.32 -7.60
C VAL A 109 -1.15 6.50 -7.89
N ALA A 110 -0.24 6.35 -8.86
CA ALA A 110 0.77 7.32 -9.23
C ALA A 110 0.47 7.96 -10.58
N HIS A 111 0.62 9.27 -10.65
CA HIS A 111 0.52 10.03 -11.89
C HIS A 111 1.81 10.78 -12.22
N HIS A 112 2.56 11.14 -11.20
CA HIS A 112 3.73 11.99 -11.33
C HIS A 112 4.97 11.36 -10.69
N SER A 113 4.92 11.11 -9.37
CA SER A 113 6.02 10.45 -8.66
C SER A 113 5.57 9.95 -7.28
N ILE A 114 5.63 8.64 -7.06
CA ILE A 114 5.55 8.02 -5.74
C ILE A 114 6.80 7.18 -5.52
N GLU A 115 7.55 7.51 -4.47
CA GLU A 115 8.74 6.77 -4.06
C GLU A 115 8.56 6.18 -2.66
N ILE A 116 8.64 4.86 -2.56
CA ILE A 116 8.57 4.11 -1.31
C ILE A 116 9.93 3.46 -1.09
N GLY A 117 10.59 3.82 0.01
CA GLY A 117 11.91 3.32 0.36
C GLY A 117 11.93 1.83 0.73
N ASP A 118 13.10 1.32 1.04
CA ASP A 118 13.31 -0.06 1.48
C ASP A 118 12.66 -0.33 2.85
N ASP A 119 12.32 -1.60 3.12
CA ASP A 119 11.83 -2.05 4.42
C ASP A 119 10.55 -1.34 4.89
N VAL A 120 9.74 -0.81 3.97
CA VAL A 120 8.45 -0.20 4.31
C VAL A 120 7.41 -1.30 4.50
N TYR A 121 6.73 -1.23 5.63
CA TYR A 121 5.64 -2.15 5.98
C TYR A 121 4.30 -1.41 6.01
N THR A 122 3.26 -1.96 5.38
CA THR A 122 1.92 -1.39 5.48
C THR A 122 0.93 -2.40 6.07
N GLY A 123 0.03 -1.92 6.91
CA GLY A 123 -1.21 -2.61 7.24
C GLY A 123 -2.12 -2.70 6.01
N PRO A 124 -3.25 -3.41 6.12
CA PRO A 124 -4.23 -3.48 5.04
C PRO A 124 -4.93 -2.14 4.77
N TYR A 125 -5.43 -1.99 3.53
CA TYR A 125 -6.27 -0.87 3.09
C TYR A 125 -5.61 0.51 3.20
N VAL A 126 -4.30 0.60 3.03
CA VAL A 126 -3.59 1.88 2.94
C VAL A 126 -3.84 2.49 1.55
N TYR A 127 -4.09 3.80 1.51
CA TYR A 127 -4.24 4.55 0.27
C TYR A 127 -3.10 5.54 0.10
N ILE A 128 -2.40 5.49 -1.04
CA ILE A 128 -1.29 6.37 -1.39
C ILE A 128 -1.56 6.95 -2.77
N THR A 129 -1.56 8.27 -2.89
CA THR A 129 -1.71 8.95 -4.18
C THR A 129 -0.93 10.25 -4.23
N ASP A 130 -0.41 10.58 -5.39
CA ASP A 130 0.26 11.83 -5.70
C ASP A 130 -0.63 12.82 -6.48
N GLN A 131 -1.92 12.51 -6.59
CA GLN A 131 -2.89 13.25 -7.39
C GLN A 131 -4.09 13.69 -6.57
N ASN A 132 -4.56 14.93 -6.83
CA ASN A 132 -5.87 15.44 -6.44
C ASN A 132 -6.64 15.94 -7.66
N HIS A 133 -7.97 15.85 -7.64
CA HIS A 133 -8.79 16.57 -8.60
C HIS A 133 -8.71 18.08 -8.34
N SER A 134 -8.61 18.89 -9.40
CA SER A 134 -8.81 20.31 -9.27
C SER A 134 -10.28 20.63 -9.01
N TYR A 135 -10.53 21.68 -8.26
CA TYR A 135 -11.85 22.24 -7.96
C TYR A 135 -11.82 23.76 -8.01
N GLU A 136 -10.82 24.34 -8.72
CA GLU A 136 -10.59 25.78 -8.76
C GLU A 136 -11.67 26.52 -9.55
N ASP A 137 -12.23 25.87 -10.57
CA ASP A 137 -13.35 26.41 -11.33
C ASP A 137 -14.67 25.88 -10.76
N PRO A 138 -15.48 26.74 -10.08
CA PRO A 138 -16.72 26.33 -9.46
C PRO A 138 -17.83 25.97 -10.45
N ASP A 139 -17.73 26.42 -11.70
CA ASP A 139 -18.73 26.20 -12.74
C ASP A 139 -18.45 24.96 -13.59
N THR A 140 -17.24 24.41 -13.52
CA THR A 140 -16.85 23.18 -14.22
C THR A 140 -16.92 21.97 -13.29
N PRO A 141 -17.59 20.86 -13.69
CA PRO A 141 -17.60 19.62 -12.90
C PRO A 141 -16.17 19.19 -12.52
N ILE A 142 -15.96 18.80 -11.26
CA ILE A 142 -14.62 18.44 -10.74
C ILE A 142 -13.97 17.34 -11.59
N GLY A 143 -14.72 16.35 -12.04
CA GLY A 143 -14.21 15.27 -12.89
C GLY A 143 -13.78 15.71 -14.30
N ALA A 144 -14.15 16.91 -14.74
CA ALA A 144 -13.75 17.50 -16.03
C ALA A 144 -12.53 18.42 -15.90
N GLN A 145 -12.11 18.75 -14.69
CA GLN A 145 -10.91 19.57 -14.44
C GLN A 145 -9.67 18.69 -14.40
N TRP A 146 -8.56 19.19 -14.94
CA TRP A 146 -7.29 18.49 -14.89
C TRP A 146 -6.81 18.28 -13.46
N PRO A 147 -6.30 17.09 -13.12
CA PRO A 147 -5.78 16.83 -11.78
C PRO A 147 -4.49 17.63 -11.51
N VAL A 148 -4.30 17.94 -10.23
CA VAL A 148 -3.07 18.54 -9.71
C VAL A 148 -2.24 17.44 -9.04
N ASN A 149 -0.99 17.34 -9.46
CA ASN A 149 -0.06 16.32 -8.98
C ASN A 149 0.97 16.93 -8.02
N ALA A 150 1.31 16.19 -6.97
CA ALA A 150 2.40 16.54 -6.05
C ALA A 150 3.08 15.27 -5.56
N ALA A 151 4.39 15.15 -5.81
CA ALA A 151 5.17 13.97 -5.51
C ALA A 151 5.02 13.50 -4.06
N VAL A 152 5.02 12.19 -3.87
CA VAL A 152 4.96 11.52 -2.56
C VAL A 152 6.25 10.76 -2.33
N SER A 153 6.85 10.90 -1.14
CA SER A 153 7.99 10.10 -0.73
C SER A 153 7.76 9.50 0.65
N ILE A 154 8.13 8.22 0.81
CA ILE A 154 8.04 7.48 2.07
C ILE A 154 9.41 6.87 2.36
N GLY A 155 10.03 7.34 3.43
CA GLY A 155 11.38 6.92 3.84
C GLY A 155 11.43 5.46 4.30
N ALA A 156 12.61 4.87 4.16
CA ALA A 156 12.86 3.47 4.51
C ALA A 156 12.54 3.14 5.98
N GLY A 157 12.12 1.90 6.23
CA GLY A 157 11.79 1.40 7.57
C GLY A 157 10.50 1.95 8.15
N THR A 158 9.68 2.64 7.37
CA THR A 158 8.42 3.26 7.82
C THR A 158 7.30 2.22 7.89
N TRP A 159 6.47 2.32 8.92
CA TRP A 159 5.25 1.56 9.06
C TRP A 159 4.00 2.42 8.87
N LEU A 160 3.17 2.05 7.90
CA LEU A 160 1.87 2.66 7.67
C LEU A 160 0.79 1.76 8.27
N GLY A 161 0.10 2.23 9.30
CA GLY A 161 -0.99 1.52 9.95
C GLY A 161 -2.19 1.29 9.03
N THR A 162 -3.04 0.33 9.39
CA THR A 162 -4.26 -0.01 8.64
C THR A 162 -5.09 1.21 8.29
N GLY A 163 -5.50 1.33 7.03
CA GLY A 163 -6.37 2.42 6.57
C GLY A 163 -5.73 3.80 6.58
N ALA A 164 -4.40 3.90 6.75
CA ALA A 164 -3.72 5.18 6.61
C ALA A 164 -3.87 5.73 5.18
N VAL A 165 -4.02 7.05 5.07
CA VAL A 165 -4.16 7.77 3.80
C VAL A 165 -2.98 8.73 3.64
N ILE A 166 -2.23 8.55 2.56
CA ILE A 166 -1.08 9.39 2.23
C ILE A 166 -1.48 10.26 1.02
N LEU A 167 -1.62 11.55 1.29
CA LEU A 167 -2.11 12.53 0.32
C LEU A 167 -0.97 13.11 -0.54
N PRO A 168 -1.29 13.72 -1.70
CA PRO A 168 -0.32 14.37 -2.56
C PRO A 168 0.56 15.38 -1.83
N GLY A 169 1.85 15.39 -2.15
CA GLY A 169 2.87 16.26 -1.53
C GLY A 169 3.34 15.79 -0.15
N SER A 170 2.98 14.57 0.28
CA SER A 170 3.48 13.99 1.52
C SER A 170 4.95 13.57 1.39
N MET A 171 5.77 14.01 2.32
CA MET A 171 7.19 13.68 2.43
C MET A 171 7.42 13.06 3.81
N ILE A 172 7.35 11.73 3.89
CA ILE A 172 7.49 10.98 5.15
C ILE A 172 8.94 10.54 5.30
N GLY A 173 9.54 10.87 6.43
CA GLY A 173 10.90 10.51 6.78
C GLY A 173 11.11 9.01 7.00
N ARG A 174 12.29 8.64 7.47
CA ARG A 174 12.70 7.25 7.74
C ARG A 174 12.24 6.82 9.13
N ASN A 175 11.94 5.51 9.26
CA ASN A 175 11.53 4.91 10.53
C ASN A 175 10.37 5.66 11.21
N VAL A 176 9.39 6.05 10.42
CA VAL A 176 8.17 6.73 10.88
C VAL A 176 7.08 5.68 11.14
N VAL A 177 6.29 5.91 12.16
CA VAL A 177 5.03 5.18 12.37
C VAL A 177 3.87 6.10 12.02
N VAL A 178 3.09 5.71 11.02
CA VAL A 178 1.81 6.35 10.71
C VAL A 178 0.71 5.51 11.34
N ALA A 179 0.01 6.04 12.32
CA ALA A 179 -1.05 5.32 13.03
C ALA A 179 -2.21 4.92 12.12
N ALA A 180 -2.93 3.88 12.49
CA ALA A 180 -4.10 3.41 11.74
C ALA A 180 -5.13 4.54 11.54
N GLY A 181 -5.68 4.65 10.33
CA GLY A 181 -6.66 5.66 9.94
C GLY A 181 -6.14 7.10 9.89
N ALA A 182 -4.84 7.32 10.06
CA ALA A 182 -4.28 8.66 9.97
C ALA A 182 -4.26 9.17 8.51
N VAL A 183 -4.53 10.48 8.34
CA VAL A 183 -4.47 11.15 7.03
C VAL A 183 -3.26 12.08 7.01
N VAL A 184 -2.22 11.69 6.28
CA VAL A 184 -0.95 12.40 6.22
C VAL A 184 -0.95 13.39 5.06
N ARG A 185 -0.48 14.61 5.34
CA ARG A 185 -0.22 15.65 4.35
C ARG A 185 1.04 16.45 4.74
N GLY A 186 1.89 16.73 3.76
CA GLY A 186 3.10 17.53 3.94
C GLY A 186 4.25 16.75 4.56
N LYS A 187 5.16 17.46 5.26
CA LYS A 187 6.41 16.87 5.76
C LYS A 187 6.22 16.20 7.13
N VAL A 188 6.75 14.98 7.25
CA VAL A 188 6.83 14.21 8.49
C VAL A 188 8.31 13.92 8.76
N PRO A 189 8.87 14.33 9.92
CA PRO A 189 10.27 14.09 10.26
C PRO A 189 10.60 12.59 10.39
N ASP A 190 11.89 12.27 10.36
CA ASP A 190 12.38 10.93 10.70
C ASP A 190 12.03 10.54 12.14
N ARG A 191 11.89 9.24 12.39
CA ARG A 191 11.80 8.67 13.74
C ARG A 191 10.73 9.33 14.60
N CYS A 192 9.53 9.45 14.07
CA CYS A 192 8.38 9.95 14.82
C CYS A 192 7.15 9.06 14.62
N VAL A 193 6.16 9.26 15.46
CA VAL A 193 4.82 8.69 15.33
C VAL A 193 3.87 9.80 14.98
N VAL A 194 3.10 9.61 13.91
CA VAL A 194 2.03 10.54 13.52
C VAL A 194 0.67 9.88 13.61
N ALA A 195 -0.33 10.62 14.06
CA ALA A 195 -1.70 10.13 14.23
C ALA A 195 -2.74 11.22 13.95
N GLY A 196 -3.96 10.80 13.63
CA GLY A 196 -5.13 11.68 13.49
C GLY A 196 -5.44 12.13 12.07
N VAL A 197 -6.51 12.95 11.95
CA VAL A 197 -7.01 13.53 10.71
C VAL A 197 -7.24 15.02 10.94
N PRO A 198 -6.37 15.88 10.41
CA PRO A 198 -5.10 15.60 9.75
C PRO A 198 -4.05 15.04 10.73
N ALA A 199 -3.11 14.23 10.23
CA ALA A 199 -2.08 13.63 11.06
C ALA A 199 -1.15 14.68 11.68
N ARG A 200 -0.77 14.47 12.94
CA ARG A 200 0.19 15.31 13.68
C ARG A 200 1.21 14.40 14.35
N VAL A 201 2.41 14.92 14.55
CA VAL A 201 3.43 14.22 15.33
C VAL A 201 2.96 14.13 16.78
N VAL A 202 2.87 12.90 17.29
CA VAL A 202 2.44 12.61 18.68
C VAL A 202 3.58 12.09 19.53
N ARG A 203 4.61 11.48 18.92
CA ARG A 203 5.85 11.05 19.58
C ARG A 203 7.04 11.29 18.67
N GLU A 204 8.20 11.54 19.28
CA GLU A 204 9.49 11.71 18.61
C GLU A 204 10.56 10.89 19.31
N TYR A 205 11.51 10.37 18.56
CA TYR A 205 12.69 9.74 19.13
C TYR A 205 13.80 10.78 19.30
N VAL A 206 14.22 10.96 20.54
CA VAL A 206 15.34 11.85 20.90
C VAL A 206 16.52 10.99 21.37
N SER A 207 17.69 11.21 20.76
CA SER A 207 18.89 10.48 21.15
C SER A 207 19.21 10.73 22.63
N GLY A 208 19.45 9.63 23.38
CA GLY A 208 19.69 9.68 24.82
C GLY A 208 18.45 9.75 25.72
N ALA A 209 17.27 10.12 25.18
CA ALA A 209 16.01 10.16 25.93
C ALA A 209 14.98 9.10 25.47
N GLY A 210 15.22 8.49 24.28
CA GLY A 210 14.27 7.53 23.70
C GLY A 210 13.02 8.19 23.10
N TRP A 211 11.90 7.46 23.10
CA TRP A 211 10.63 7.95 22.58
C TRP A 211 9.93 8.89 23.57
N ILE A 212 9.81 10.16 23.22
CA ILE A 212 9.13 11.18 24.03
C ILE A 212 7.83 11.62 23.36
N ARG A 213 6.91 12.21 24.12
CA ARG A 213 5.73 12.87 23.56
C ARG A 213 6.12 14.16 22.84
N ALA A 214 5.55 14.36 21.66
CA ALA A 214 5.66 15.64 20.98
C ALA A 214 4.81 16.71 21.69
N PRO A 215 5.24 17.98 21.69
CA PRO A 215 4.44 19.09 22.19
C PRO A 215 3.08 19.15 21.49
N GLY A 216 1.98 19.14 22.25
CA GLY A 216 0.61 19.14 21.70
C GLY A 216 0.02 17.76 21.35
N GLY A 217 0.74 16.69 21.58
CA GLY A 217 0.20 15.32 21.41
C GLY A 217 -0.91 15.04 22.45
N THR A 218 -2.09 14.61 21.95
CA THR A 218 -3.22 14.24 22.82
C THR A 218 -2.88 13.02 23.69
N SER A 219 -3.38 13.03 24.93
CA SER A 219 -3.26 11.90 25.86
C SER A 219 -4.14 10.72 25.40
N GLY A 220 -3.57 9.80 24.63
CA GLY A 220 -4.10 8.44 24.56
C GLY A 220 -3.69 7.63 25.77
N PRO A 221 -4.36 6.49 26.07
CA PRO A 221 -3.91 5.57 27.11
C PRO A 221 -2.47 5.16 26.80
N ALA A 222 -1.67 4.97 27.86
CA ALA A 222 -0.31 4.48 27.73
C ALA A 222 -0.37 3.12 27.00
N GLU A 223 0.32 3.02 25.85
CA GLU A 223 0.57 1.70 25.28
C GLU A 223 1.34 0.88 26.32
N PRO A 224 1.02 -0.42 26.46
CA PRO A 224 1.79 -1.28 27.33
C PRO A 224 3.25 -1.24 26.86
N ASP A 225 4.17 -1.07 27.80
CA ASP A 225 5.60 -1.13 27.54
C ASP A 225 5.88 -2.41 26.74
N ALA A 226 6.47 -2.27 25.56
CA ALA A 226 7.00 -3.39 24.81
C ALA A 226 8.25 -3.90 25.55
N ALA A 227 8.00 -4.64 26.64
CA ALA A 227 9.00 -5.38 27.38
C ALA A 227 8.82 -6.86 27.06
N GLY A 228 9.80 -7.49 26.44
CA GLY A 228 9.89 -8.92 26.19
C GLY A 228 10.61 -9.23 24.91
#